data_641a69ca6e2b6946df069614ea9f63de
#
_entry.id   641a69ca6e2b6946df069614ea9f63de
#
_cell.length_a   1.000
_cell.length_b   1.000
_cell.length_c   1.000
_cell.angle_alpha   90.00
_cell.angle_beta   90.00
_cell.angle_gamma   90.00
#
_symmetry.space_group_name_H-M   'P 1'
#
loop_
_entity.id
_entity.type
_entity.pdbx_description
1 polymer ?
#
loop_
_entity_poly.entity_id
_entity_poly.type
_entity_poly.pdbx_seq_one_letter_code
_entity_poly.pdbx_strand_id
1 'polypeptide(L)'
;MFKIIFLLFPLFLFSKNLVVTYFPLETHLINKIAQKEIITREITSRYLNTYKNLPVSELSKLANSKMFFHFGLDVEKQYAQILLRHNPNLVIVDISSNVNKIGNNPYIWTDPLNLRAVAKNIYDAFVMYDKNKESYYKENYEKFLDEIDETFLKIKQRLNNSELQYVYVFDDFWEYFAKRFGITTVFRERKYLSVTEILQANEFTKDKNIKKLLFSKDEKQDFILSFTKNLNINPIENDIFNDSWQLNILNFVEHISQ
;
A
#
# COMPACT_ATOMS: atom_id res chain seq x y z
N MET A 1 47.36 -30.25 38.08
CA MET A 1 47.28 -29.43 36.85
C MET A 1 45.94 -29.65 36.18
N PHE A 2 44.98 -28.75 36.38
CA PHE A 2 43.68 -28.76 35.70
C PHE A 2 43.83 -28.09 34.34
N LYS A 3 43.62 -28.83 33.24
CA LYS A 3 43.55 -28.26 31.90
C LYS A 3 42.14 -27.77 31.68
N ILE A 4 41.96 -26.43 31.65
CA ILE A 4 40.71 -25.78 31.24
C ILE A 4 40.64 -25.87 29.71
N ILE A 5 39.73 -26.69 29.19
CA ILE A 5 39.41 -26.74 27.75
C ILE A 5 38.42 -25.62 27.48
N PHE A 6 38.89 -24.55 26.85
CA PHE A 6 38.01 -23.51 26.29
C PHE A 6 37.31 -24.08 25.05
N LEU A 7 36.03 -24.43 25.19
CA LEU A 7 35.14 -24.72 24.06
C LEU A 7 34.79 -23.38 23.36
N LEU A 8 35.52 -23.05 22.31
CA LEU A 8 35.13 -21.98 21.37
C LEU A 8 33.88 -22.45 20.64
N PHE A 9 32.71 -22.04 21.14
CA PHE A 9 31.48 -22.09 20.35
C PHE A 9 31.60 -21.07 19.21
N PRO A 10 31.54 -21.49 17.93
CA PRO A 10 31.49 -20.55 16.84
C PRO A 10 30.18 -19.75 16.95
N LEU A 11 30.27 -18.48 17.30
CA LEU A 11 29.18 -17.51 17.16
C LEU A 11 28.91 -17.38 15.65
N PHE A 12 27.98 -18.17 15.14
CA PHE A 12 27.40 -17.92 13.82
C PHE A 12 26.63 -16.59 13.89
N LEU A 13 27.30 -15.49 13.57
CA LEU A 13 26.69 -14.23 13.26
C LEU A 13 25.87 -14.42 11.98
N PHE A 14 24.62 -14.83 12.11
CA PHE A 14 23.67 -14.79 11.00
C PHE A 14 23.47 -13.33 10.62
N SER A 15 24.20 -12.89 9.59
CA SER A 15 23.96 -11.59 8.98
C SER A 15 22.57 -11.62 8.36
N LYS A 16 21.64 -10.85 8.92
CA LYS A 16 20.31 -10.69 8.34
C LYS A 16 20.43 -10.00 6.97
N ASN A 17 19.61 -10.42 6.03
CA ASN A 17 19.59 -9.83 4.71
C ASN A 17 18.93 -8.45 4.74
N LEU A 18 19.66 -7.45 4.24
CA LEU A 18 19.11 -6.11 4.07
C LEU A 18 18.23 -6.09 2.83
N VAL A 19 17.02 -5.59 2.98
CA VAL A 19 16.01 -5.40 1.95
C VAL A 19 15.60 -3.94 1.92
N VAL A 20 15.41 -3.39 0.74
CA VAL A 20 14.96 -2.01 0.55
C VAL A 20 13.51 -1.98 0.08
N THR A 21 12.77 -1.00 0.56
CA THR A 21 11.42 -0.62 0.13
C THR A 21 11.39 0.87 -0.16
N TYR A 22 10.38 1.34 -0.88
CA TYR A 22 10.25 2.76 -1.10
C TYR A 22 9.60 3.45 0.11
N PHE A 23 8.47 2.94 0.60
CA PHE A 23 7.71 3.54 1.71
C PHE A 23 7.17 2.48 2.70
N PRO A 24 6.66 2.89 3.89
CA PRO A 24 6.36 1.98 5.00
C PRO A 24 5.34 0.88 4.71
N LEU A 25 4.34 1.12 3.86
CA LEU A 25 3.36 0.09 3.51
C LEU A 25 4.00 -1.16 2.91
N GLU A 26 4.97 -0.99 2.00
CA GLU A 26 5.71 -2.13 1.43
C GLU A 26 6.46 -2.89 2.51
N THR A 27 7.13 -2.15 3.40
CA THR A 27 7.82 -2.74 4.56
C THR A 27 6.88 -3.58 5.41
N HIS A 28 5.69 -3.06 5.68
CA HIS A 28 4.67 -3.78 6.45
C HIS A 28 4.30 -5.11 5.78
N LEU A 29 3.98 -5.08 4.47
CA LEU A 29 3.57 -6.27 3.72
C LEU A 29 4.69 -7.32 3.65
N ILE A 30 5.93 -6.89 3.42
CA ILE A 30 7.10 -7.78 3.36
C ILE A 30 7.33 -8.44 4.72
N ASN A 31 7.20 -7.68 5.80
CA ASN A 31 7.37 -8.20 7.16
C ASN A 31 6.28 -9.19 7.58
N LYS A 32 5.11 -9.21 6.94
CA LYS A 32 4.12 -10.29 7.15
C LYS A 32 4.71 -11.67 6.83
N ILE A 33 5.61 -11.76 5.85
CA ILE A 33 6.18 -13.03 5.37
C ILE A 33 7.58 -13.27 5.92
N ALA A 34 8.48 -12.30 5.81
CA ALA A 34 9.88 -12.49 6.16
C ALA A 34 10.21 -12.25 7.65
N GLN A 35 9.45 -11.39 8.31
CA GLN A 35 9.56 -11.08 9.76
C GLN A 35 11.03 -10.84 10.20
N LYS A 36 11.51 -11.61 11.18
CA LYS A 36 12.85 -11.47 11.78
C LYS A 36 14.02 -11.87 10.86
N GLU A 37 13.75 -12.46 9.71
CA GLU A 37 14.79 -12.98 8.80
C GLU A 37 15.45 -11.89 7.95
N ILE A 38 14.90 -10.71 7.95
CA ILE A 38 15.40 -9.56 7.19
C ILE A 38 15.59 -8.32 8.08
N ILE A 39 16.31 -7.36 7.54
CA ILE A 39 16.33 -5.96 7.99
C ILE A 39 15.81 -5.13 6.83
N THR A 40 14.76 -4.39 7.04
CA THR A 40 14.20 -3.48 6.04
C THR A 40 14.80 -2.08 6.18
N ARG A 41 14.98 -1.40 5.05
CA ARG A 41 15.31 0.01 4.99
C ARG A 41 14.41 0.70 3.97
N GLU A 42 13.69 1.69 4.44
CA GLU A 42 12.81 2.51 3.63
C GLU A 42 13.58 3.67 3.01
N ILE A 43 13.29 3.98 1.75
CA ILE A 43 13.83 5.16 1.07
C ILE A 43 13.18 6.43 1.63
N THR A 44 11.92 6.35 1.99
CA THR A 44 11.16 7.47 2.58
C THR A 44 10.25 6.98 3.71
N SER A 45 10.05 7.80 4.72
CA SER A 45 9.16 7.52 5.86
C SER A 45 7.67 7.72 5.55
N ARG A 46 7.33 8.18 4.35
CA ARG A 46 5.97 8.32 3.82
C ARG A 46 6.01 8.29 2.31
N TYR A 47 4.89 7.97 1.67
CA TYR A 47 4.81 8.06 0.22
C TYR A 47 5.05 9.50 -0.27
N LEU A 48 5.86 9.61 -1.31
CA LEU A 48 6.13 10.85 -2.07
C LEU A 48 6.05 10.51 -3.55
N ASN A 49 5.28 11.27 -4.30
CA ASN A 49 5.13 11.05 -5.75
C ASN A 49 6.28 11.61 -6.59
N THR A 50 7.26 12.26 -5.95
CA THR A 50 8.40 12.89 -6.63
C THR A 50 9.71 12.31 -6.17
N TYR A 51 10.60 12.07 -7.13
CA TYR A 51 11.96 11.64 -6.85
C TYR A 51 12.73 12.72 -6.06
N LYS A 52 13.46 12.28 -5.04
CA LYS A 52 14.42 13.11 -4.31
C LYS A 52 15.83 12.60 -4.53
N ASN A 53 16.75 13.49 -4.85
CA ASN A 53 18.19 13.14 -4.91
C ASN A 53 18.66 12.77 -3.50
N LEU A 54 19.11 11.53 -3.37
CA LEU A 54 19.75 11.05 -2.14
C LEU A 54 21.27 11.28 -2.24
N PRO A 55 21.96 11.52 -1.11
CA PRO A 55 23.42 11.54 -1.06
C PRO A 55 24.00 10.23 -1.58
N VAL A 56 25.16 10.28 -2.27
CA VAL A 56 25.83 9.08 -2.81
C VAL A 56 26.11 8.04 -1.72
N SER A 57 26.47 8.49 -0.51
CA SER A 57 26.70 7.59 0.63
C SER A 57 25.44 6.83 1.06
N GLU A 58 24.27 7.42 0.93
CA GLU A 58 22.98 6.79 1.22
C GLU A 58 22.59 5.83 0.10
N LEU A 59 22.68 6.25 -1.15
CA LEU A 59 22.47 5.38 -2.32
C LEU A 59 23.35 4.12 -2.26
N SER A 60 24.63 4.26 -1.90
CA SER A 60 25.53 3.13 -1.75
C SER A 60 25.11 2.18 -0.63
N LYS A 61 24.60 2.70 0.50
CA LYS A 61 24.08 1.86 1.59
C LYS A 61 22.82 1.12 1.18
N LEU A 62 21.92 1.76 0.42
CA LEU A 62 20.70 1.12 -0.09
C LEU A 62 21.05 0.07 -1.16
N ALA A 63 21.96 0.38 -2.06
CA ALA A 63 22.40 -0.53 -3.11
C ALA A 63 23.13 -1.78 -2.58
N ASN A 64 23.72 -1.75 -1.39
CA ASN A 64 24.29 -2.92 -0.74
C ASN A 64 23.24 -3.94 -0.24
N SER A 65 21.95 -3.65 -0.40
CA SER A 65 20.88 -4.60 -0.09
C SER A 65 20.83 -5.76 -1.09
N LYS A 66 20.05 -6.79 -0.73
CA LYS A 66 19.87 -7.98 -1.58
C LYS A 66 18.71 -7.82 -2.54
N MET A 67 17.65 -7.17 -2.09
CA MET A 67 16.43 -6.99 -2.86
C MET A 67 15.88 -5.57 -2.65
N PHE A 68 15.24 -5.04 -3.68
CA PHE A 68 14.38 -3.86 -3.63
C PHE A 68 12.97 -4.26 -4.06
N PHE A 69 12.02 -4.16 -3.14
CA PHE A 69 10.61 -4.43 -3.39
C PHE A 69 9.87 -3.13 -3.69
N HIS A 70 8.94 -3.17 -4.64
CA HIS A 70 8.16 -2.01 -5.06
C HIS A 70 6.83 -2.40 -5.70
N PHE A 71 5.85 -1.49 -5.71
CA PHE A 71 4.56 -1.67 -6.40
C PHE A 71 4.59 -1.28 -7.89
N GLY A 72 5.69 -0.73 -8.38
CA GLY A 72 5.82 -0.27 -9.76
C GLY A 72 5.35 1.17 -9.97
N LEU A 73 5.31 2.00 -8.94
CA LEU A 73 5.10 3.44 -9.05
C LEU A 73 6.26 4.08 -9.84
N ASP A 74 5.99 5.16 -10.56
CA ASP A 74 7.01 5.76 -11.42
C ASP A 74 8.24 6.26 -10.65
N VAL A 75 8.05 6.78 -9.45
CA VAL A 75 9.14 7.18 -8.57
C VAL A 75 9.98 5.97 -8.12
N GLU A 76 9.36 4.84 -7.87
CA GLU A 76 10.05 3.60 -7.48
C GLU A 76 10.88 3.02 -8.62
N LYS A 77 10.36 3.06 -9.85
CA LYS A 77 11.11 2.67 -11.05
C LYS A 77 12.36 3.52 -11.25
N GLN A 78 12.28 4.83 -10.95
CA GLN A 78 13.46 5.72 -10.98
C GLN A 78 14.50 5.29 -9.94
N TYR A 79 14.09 5.00 -8.70
CA TYR A 79 15.02 4.50 -7.67
C TYR A 79 15.59 3.13 -8.05
N ALA A 80 14.80 2.20 -8.59
CA ALA A 80 15.28 0.90 -9.05
C ALA A 80 16.42 1.06 -10.07
N GLN A 81 16.25 1.93 -11.07
CA GLN A 81 17.28 2.20 -12.07
C GLN A 81 18.56 2.79 -11.47
N ILE A 82 18.41 3.68 -10.47
CA ILE A 82 19.57 4.30 -9.82
C ILE A 82 20.30 3.27 -8.96
N LEU A 83 19.58 2.48 -8.17
CA LEU A 83 20.17 1.44 -7.31
C LEU A 83 20.88 0.36 -8.14
N LEU A 84 20.32 -0.05 -9.28
CA LEU A 84 20.95 -0.99 -10.20
C LEU A 84 22.26 -0.45 -10.81
N ARG A 85 22.39 0.86 -11.03
CA ARG A 85 23.67 1.46 -11.46
C ARG A 85 24.75 1.37 -10.38
N HIS A 86 24.35 1.38 -9.11
CA HIS A 86 25.29 1.20 -7.98
C HIS A 86 25.56 -0.26 -7.65
N ASN A 87 24.59 -1.14 -7.87
CA ASN A 87 24.71 -2.59 -7.65
C ASN A 87 23.94 -3.37 -8.72
N PRO A 88 24.61 -3.81 -9.80
CA PRO A 88 23.96 -4.59 -10.86
C PRO A 88 23.39 -5.95 -10.39
N ASN A 89 23.82 -6.45 -9.23
CA ASN A 89 23.34 -7.71 -8.64
C ASN A 89 22.13 -7.53 -7.72
N LEU A 90 21.61 -6.31 -7.54
CA LEU A 90 20.41 -6.05 -6.75
C LEU A 90 19.20 -6.70 -7.44
N VAL A 91 18.47 -7.53 -6.70
CA VAL A 91 17.23 -8.13 -7.21
C VAL A 91 16.09 -7.11 -7.07
N ILE A 92 15.48 -6.74 -8.18
CA ILE A 92 14.30 -5.87 -8.20
C ILE A 92 13.05 -6.75 -8.21
N VAL A 93 12.14 -6.53 -7.27
CA VAL A 93 10.92 -7.32 -7.10
C VAL A 93 9.70 -6.41 -7.24
N ASP A 94 9.00 -6.51 -8.36
CA ASP A 94 7.68 -5.89 -8.55
C ASP A 94 6.63 -6.74 -7.85
N ILE A 95 6.20 -6.31 -6.66
CA ILE A 95 5.17 -7.00 -5.87
C ILE A 95 3.77 -6.85 -6.46
N SER A 96 3.56 -5.95 -7.43
CA SER A 96 2.30 -5.81 -8.17
C SER A 96 2.17 -6.74 -9.37
N SER A 97 3.19 -7.54 -9.65
CA SER A 97 3.17 -8.50 -10.77
C SER A 97 1.97 -9.45 -10.67
N ASN A 98 1.41 -9.83 -11.82
CA ASN A 98 0.26 -10.75 -11.92
C ASN A 98 -1.06 -10.24 -11.29
N VAL A 99 -1.13 -8.96 -10.92
CA VAL A 99 -2.40 -8.31 -10.59
C VAL A 99 -3.02 -7.72 -11.86
N ASN A 100 -4.31 -7.98 -12.09
CA ASN A 100 -5.04 -7.37 -13.19
C ASN A 100 -5.21 -5.86 -12.93
N LYS A 101 -4.49 -5.03 -13.69
CA LYS A 101 -4.51 -3.58 -13.51
C LYS A 101 -5.72 -2.94 -14.18
N ILE A 102 -6.26 -1.89 -13.56
CA ILE A 102 -7.28 -1.02 -14.14
C ILE A 102 -6.52 0.12 -14.86
N GLY A 103 -6.44 0.04 -16.18
CA GLY A 103 -5.64 1.02 -16.95
C GLY A 103 -4.21 1.13 -16.43
N ASN A 104 -3.78 2.37 -16.14
CA ASN A 104 -2.47 2.67 -15.57
C ASN A 104 -2.51 2.91 -14.05
N ASN A 105 -3.66 2.66 -13.39
CA ASN A 105 -3.80 2.87 -11.95
C ASN A 105 -2.89 1.91 -11.18
N PRO A 106 -1.94 2.40 -10.38
CA PRO A 106 -1.00 1.55 -9.64
C PRO A 106 -1.49 1.14 -8.25
N TYR A 107 -2.59 1.70 -7.73
CA TYR A 107 -3.02 1.60 -6.32
C TYR A 107 -3.76 0.30 -6.01
N ILE A 108 -3.19 -0.83 -6.47
CA ILE A 108 -3.78 -2.17 -6.41
C ILE A 108 -4.11 -2.64 -4.98
N TRP A 109 -3.38 -2.14 -3.99
CA TRP A 109 -3.50 -2.54 -2.58
C TRP A 109 -4.76 -2.03 -1.89
N THR A 110 -5.53 -1.16 -2.56
CA THR A 110 -6.84 -0.72 -2.06
C THR A 110 -7.92 -1.80 -2.25
N ASP A 111 -7.68 -2.82 -3.08
CA ASP A 111 -8.50 -4.04 -3.11
C ASP A 111 -7.83 -5.14 -2.25
N PRO A 112 -8.47 -5.58 -1.14
CA PRO A 112 -7.90 -6.61 -0.28
C PRO A 112 -7.50 -7.89 -1.01
N LEU A 113 -8.27 -8.33 -2.00
CA LEU A 113 -7.98 -9.58 -2.70
C LEU A 113 -6.79 -9.47 -3.66
N ASN A 114 -6.42 -8.27 -4.12
CA ASN A 114 -5.20 -8.08 -4.88
C ASN A 114 -3.95 -8.35 -4.03
N LEU A 115 -4.03 -8.15 -2.70
CA LEU A 115 -2.92 -8.44 -1.81
C LEU A 115 -2.59 -9.94 -1.71
N ARG A 116 -3.47 -10.84 -2.13
CA ARG A 116 -3.14 -12.27 -2.25
C ARG A 116 -2.05 -12.50 -3.30
N ALA A 117 -2.13 -11.80 -4.43
CA ALA A 117 -1.08 -11.84 -5.45
C ALA A 117 0.21 -11.15 -4.98
N VAL A 118 0.08 -10.01 -4.30
CA VAL A 118 1.22 -9.31 -3.67
C VAL A 118 1.94 -10.23 -2.66
N ALA A 119 1.20 -10.88 -1.76
CA ALA A 119 1.74 -11.83 -0.80
C ALA A 119 2.46 -13.00 -1.49
N LYS A 120 1.89 -13.52 -2.59
CA LYS A 120 2.51 -14.59 -3.39
C LYS A 120 3.83 -14.12 -4.01
N ASN A 121 3.87 -12.93 -4.60
CA ASN A 121 5.07 -12.38 -5.20
C ASN A 121 6.20 -12.16 -4.15
N ILE A 122 5.84 -11.69 -2.96
CA ILE A 122 6.78 -11.53 -1.84
C ILE A 122 7.30 -12.90 -1.38
N TYR A 123 6.40 -13.88 -1.19
CA TYR A 123 6.77 -15.24 -0.80
C TYR A 123 7.73 -15.88 -1.80
N ASP A 124 7.40 -15.82 -3.09
CA ASP A 124 8.22 -16.41 -4.16
C ASP A 124 9.62 -15.78 -4.21
N ALA A 125 9.70 -14.46 -4.05
CA ALA A 125 10.98 -13.76 -4.03
C ALA A 125 11.87 -14.24 -2.86
N PHE A 126 11.32 -14.42 -1.66
CA PHE A 126 12.07 -14.92 -0.52
C PHE A 126 12.46 -16.40 -0.65
N VAL A 127 11.58 -17.25 -1.18
CA VAL A 127 11.90 -18.66 -1.42
C VAL A 127 12.98 -18.80 -2.49
N MET A 128 12.91 -18.00 -3.56
CA MET A 128 13.95 -18.00 -4.61
C MET A 128 15.31 -17.55 -4.05
N TYR A 129 15.31 -16.62 -3.11
CA TYR A 129 16.52 -16.09 -2.50
C TYR A 129 17.12 -17.03 -1.43
N ASP A 130 16.28 -17.62 -0.56
CA ASP A 130 16.71 -18.53 0.52
C ASP A 130 15.73 -19.71 0.66
N LYS A 131 15.96 -20.72 -0.18
CA LYS A 131 15.15 -21.93 -0.22
C LYS A 131 15.18 -22.73 1.10
N ASN A 132 16.24 -22.59 1.90
CA ASN A 132 16.33 -23.29 3.17
C ASN A 132 15.28 -22.83 4.19
N LYS A 133 14.71 -21.65 4.00
CA LYS A 133 13.66 -21.06 4.84
C LYS A 133 12.26 -21.16 4.23
N GLU A 134 12.09 -21.94 3.17
CA GLU A 134 10.81 -22.08 2.47
C GLU A 134 9.64 -22.39 3.41
N SER A 135 9.80 -23.35 4.31
CA SER A 135 8.76 -23.74 5.26
C SER A 135 8.35 -22.58 6.19
N TYR A 136 9.33 -21.78 6.64
CA TYR A 136 9.08 -20.62 7.47
C TYR A 136 8.32 -19.52 6.72
N TYR A 137 8.76 -19.21 5.50
CA TYR A 137 8.06 -18.21 4.67
C TYR A 137 6.67 -18.69 4.28
N LYS A 138 6.49 -20.00 4.03
CA LYS A 138 5.20 -20.58 3.69
C LYS A 138 4.19 -20.45 4.83
N GLU A 139 4.58 -20.78 6.06
CA GLU A 139 3.71 -20.64 7.23
C GLU A 139 3.24 -19.19 7.43
N ASN A 140 4.15 -18.22 7.29
CA ASN A 140 3.82 -16.81 7.44
C ASN A 140 2.96 -16.30 6.25
N TYR A 141 3.23 -16.77 5.05
CA TYR A 141 2.42 -16.48 3.86
C TYR A 141 0.99 -16.96 4.03
N GLU A 142 0.78 -18.19 4.49
CA GLU A 142 -0.55 -18.75 4.76
C GLU A 142 -1.30 -17.93 5.82
N LYS A 143 -0.65 -17.58 6.92
CA LYS A 143 -1.23 -16.69 7.94
C LYS A 143 -1.62 -15.32 7.37
N PHE A 144 -0.81 -14.77 6.47
CA PHE A 144 -1.13 -13.49 5.84
C PHE A 144 -2.30 -13.60 4.85
N LEU A 145 -2.43 -14.73 4.14
CA LEU A 145 -3.63 -14.98 3.32
C LEU A 145 -4.91 -15.04 4.16
N ASP A 146 -4.87 -15.72 5.32
CA ASP A 146 -6.01 -15.79 6.23
C ASP A 146 -6.40 -14.38 6.73
N GLU A 147 -5.43 -13.54 7.08
CA GLU A 147 -5.65 -12.14 7.48
C GLU A 147 -6.30 -11.31 6.37
N ILE A 148 -5.87 -11.48 5.13
CA ILE A 148 -6.45 -10.81 3.95
C ILE A 148 -7.91 -11.25 3.77
N ASP A 149 -8.18 -12.55 3.82
CA ASP A 149 -9.52 -13.11 3.61
C ASP A 149 -10.48 -12.68 4.73
N GLU A 150 -10.03 -12.70 5.98
CA GLU A 150 -10.81 -12.19 7.12
C GLU A 150 -11.14 -10.71 6.96
N THR A 151 -10.15 -9.91 6.52
CA THR A 151 -10.34 -8.48 6.26
C THR A 151 -11.36 -8.25 5.16
N PHE A 152 -11.25 -8.97 4.07
CA PHE A 152 -12.22 -8.91 2.96
C PHE A 152 -13.64 -9.24 3.42
N LEU A 153 -13.82 -10.30 4.21
CA LEU A 153 -15.13 -10.72 4.71
C LEU A 153 -15.74 -9.66 5.65
N LYS A 154 -14.95 -9.06 6.55
CA LYS A 154 -15.40 -7.97 7.43
C LYS A 154 -15.86 -6.75 6.61
N ILE A 155 -15.10 -6.37 5.60
CA ILE A 155 -15.46 -5.26 4.70
C ILE A 155 -16.77 -5.57 3.98
N LYS A 156 -16.87 -6.75 3.37
CA LYS A 156 -18.06 -7.18 2.62
C LYS A 156 -19.32 -7.19 3.52
N GLN A 157 -19.21 -7.74 4.72
CA GLN A 157 -20.31 -7.76 5.67
C GLN A 157 -20.78 -6.34 6.03
N ARG A 158 -19.82 -5.43 6.28
CA ARG A 158 -20.14 -4.05 6.66
C ARG A 158 -20.82 -3.30 5.52
N LEU A 159 -20.28 -3.39 4.31
CA LEU A 159 -20.81 -2.70 3.14
C LEU A 159 -22.15 -3.28 2.69
N ASN A 160 -22.40 -4.58 2.82
CA ASN A 160 -23.70 -5.19 2.51
C ASN A 160 -24.83 -4.65 3.41
N ASN A 161 -24.50 -4.14 4.60
CA ASN A 161 -25.45 -3.54 5.54
C ASN A 161 -25.56 -2.01 5.35
N SER A 162 -24.87 -1.45 4.39
CA SER A 162 -24.89 -0.02 4.07
C SER A 162 -25.66 0.26 2.77
N GLU A 163 -26.16 1.49 2.63
CA GLU A 163 -26.80 1.98 1.39
C GLU A 163 -25.77 2.60 0.41
N LEU A 164 -24.47 2.36 0.62
CA LEU A 164 -23.42 3.01 -0.13
C LEU A 164 -23.33 2.48 -1.58
N GLN A 165 -23.76 3.26 -2.55
CA GLN A 165 -23.68 2.92 -3.97
C GLN A 165 -22.79 3.88 -4.75
N TYR A 166 -22.74 5.14 -4.35
CA TYR A 166 -22.00 6.20 -5.03
C TYR A 166 -21.20 7.02 -4.03
N VAL A 167 -19.99 7.42 -4.46
CA VAL A 167 -19.13 8.34 -3.70
C VAL A 167 -18.46 9.33 -4.64
N TYR A 168 -18.28 10.57 -4.20
CA TYR A 168 -17.42 11.51 -4.89
C TYR A 168 -15.95 11.25 -4.58
N VAL A 169 -15.10 11.44 -5.59
CA VAL A 169 -13.64 11.32 -5.47
C VAL A 169 -12.94 12.41 -6.29
N PHE A 170 -11.72 12.79 -5.89
CA PHE A 170 -10.87 13.71 -6.66
C PHE A 170 -9.73 13.00 -7.40
N ASP A 171 -9.55 11.71 -7.16
CA ASP A 171 -8.50 10.87 -7.73
C ASP A 171 -8.98 9.44 -7.95
N ASP A 172 -8.12 8.61 -8.50
CA ASP A 172 -8.38 7.20 -8.80
C ASP A 172 -7.90 6.25 -7.69
N PHE A 173 -7.52 6.76 -6.51
CA PHE A 173 -6.99 5.97 -5.40
C PHE A 173 -7.90 4.81 -4.98
N TRP A 174 -9.21 5.01 -5.07
CA TRP A 174 -10.22 4.06 -4.58
C TRP A 174 -10.81 3.16 -5.67
N GLU A 175 -10.31 3.22 -6.90
CA GLU A 175 -10.92 2.56 -8.04
C GLU A 175 -10.97 1.03 -7.88
N TYR A 176 -9.89 0.42 -7.38
CA TYR A 176 -9.88 -1.04 -7.13
C TYR A 176 -10.83 -1.43 -6.01
N PHE A 177 -10.85 -0.68 -4.91
CA PHE A 177 -11.79 -0.89 -3.81
C PHE A 177 -13.24 -0.76 -4.30
N ALA A 178 -13.55 0.34 -4.96
CA ALA A 178 -14.89 0.62 -5.47
C ALA A 178 -15.37 -0.48 -6.43
N LYS A 179 -14.52 -0.88 -7.38
CA LYS A 179 -14.82 -1.99 -8.29
C LYS A 179 -15.04 -3.30 -7.57
N ARG A 180 -14.23 -3.62 -6.54
CA ARG A 180 -14.37 -4.86 -5.76
C ARG A 180 -15.69 -4.95 -5.04
N PHE A 181 -16.17 -3.85 -4.48
CA PHE A 181 -17.37 -3.83 -3.64
C PHE A 181 -18.62 -3.26 -4.33
N GLY A 182 -18.56 -3.01 -5.64
CA GLY A 182 -19.71 -2.54 -6.42
C GLY A 182 -20.11 -1.09 -6.13
N ILE A 183 -19.16 -0.27 -5.68
CA ILE A 183 -19.36 1.17 -5.43
C ILE A 183 -19.01 1.94 -6.71
N THR A 184 -19.81 2.92 -7.08
CA THR A 184 -19.52 3.80 -8.21
C THR A 184 -18.82 5.06 -7.72
N THR A 185 -17.59 5.29 -8.20
CA THR A 185 -16.88 6.54 -7.98
C THR A 185 -17.32 7.61 -8.98
N VAL A 186 -17.64 8.80 -8.47
CA VAL A 186 -17.98 9.98 -9.27
C VAL A 186 -16.81 10.94 -9.18
N PHE A 187 -16.00 10.95 -10.23
CA PHE A 187 -14.82 11.82 -10.29
C PHE A 187 -15.24 13.30 -10.39
N ARG A 188 -14.55 14.16 -9.64
CA ARG A 188 -14.68 15.60 -9.68
C ARG A 188 -13.32 16.28 -9.79
N GLU A 189 -13.28 17.35 -10.58
CA GLU A 189 -12.10 18.19 -10.66
C GLU A 189 -11.88 18.94 -9.34
N ARG A 190 -10.61 19.17 -8.99
CA ARG A 190 -10.18 19.98 -7.84
C ARG A 190 -10.35 21.47 -8.13
N LYS A 191 -11.59 21.95 -8.07
CA LYS A 191 -11.92 23.37 -8.30
C LYS A 191 -13.09 23.83 -7.46
N TYR A 192 -13.20 25.13 -7.21
CA TYR A 192 -14.41 25.73 -6.67
C TYR A 192 -15.52 25.70 -7.72
N LEU A 193 -16.71 25.28 -7.31
CA LEU A 193 -17.87 25.20 -8.19
C LEU A 193 -18.51 26.61 -8.36
N SER A 194 -18.88 26.94 -9.57
CA SER A 194 -19.76 28.07 -9.85
C SER A 194 -21.20 27.81 -9.34
N VAL A 195 -22.03 28.84 -9.25
CA VAL A 195 -23.44 28.71 -8.82
C VAL A 195 -24.18 27.68 -9.67
N THR A 196 -24.00 27.74 -10.99
CA THR A 196 -24.66 26.83 -11.93
C THR A 196 -24.20 25.38 -11.70
N GLU A 197 -22.89 25.16 -11.52
CA GLU A 197 -22.35 23.84 -11.24
C GLU A 197 -22.83 23.29 -9.90
N ILE A 198 -22.98 24.15 -8.87
CA ILE A 198 -23.55 23.76 -7.58
C ILE A 198 -24.98 23.25 -7.74
N LEU A 199 -25.82 23.96 -8.51
CA LEU A 199 -27.20 23.55 -8.74
C LEU A 199 -27.27 22.17 -9.43
N GLN A 200 -26.53 22.01 -10.53
CA GLN A 200 -26.46 20.73 -11.26
C GLN A 200 -25.91 19.59 -10.40
N ALA A 201 -24.83 19.85 -9.64
CA ALA A 201 -24.25 18.86 -8.75
C ALA A 201 -25.20 18.46 -7.61
N ASN A 202 -26.00 19.41 -7.08
CA ASN A 202 -26.99 19.10 -6.04
C ASN A 202 -28.13 18.21 -6.56
N GLU A 203 -28.64 18.45 -7.78
CA GLU A 203 -29.64 17.57 -8.40
C GLU A 203 -29.07 16.14 -8.56
N PHE A 204 -27.90 16.02 -9.13
CA PHE A 204 -27.23 14.72 -9.31
C PHE A 204 -26.94 14.03 -7.99
N THR A 205 -26.46 14.77 -6.97
CA THR A 205 -26.18 14.26 -5.64
C THR A 205 -27.43 13.67 -5.00
N LYS A 206 -28.57 14.34 -5.13
CA LYS A 206 -29.87 13.87 -4.63
C LYS A 206 -30.38 12.67 -5.41
N ASP A 207 -30.34 12.72 -6.75
CA ASP A 207 -30.78 11.61 -7.62
C ASP A 207 -30.04 10.31 -7.34
N LYS A 208 -28.71 10.39 -7.14
CA LYS A 208 -27.85 9.24 -6.84
C LYS A 208 -27.67 8.94 -5.35
N ASN A 209 -28.34 9.68 -4.47
CA ASN A 209 -28.18 9.55 -3.00
C ASN A 209 -26.71 9.57 -2.55
N ILE A 210 -25.89 10.47 -3.14
CA ILE A 210 -24.47 10.58 -2.78
C ILE A 210 -24.34 11.31 -1.46
N LYS A 211 -23.78 10.67 -0.46
CA LYS A 211 -23.65 11.23 0.90
C LYS A 211 -22.21 11.55 1.27
N LYS A 212 -21.23 11.15 0.46
CA LYS A 212 -19.82 11.15 0.87
C LYS A 212 -18.89 11.61 -0.25
N LEU A 213 -17.80 12.28 0.18
CA LEU A 213 -16.63 12.61 -0.62
C LEU A 213 -15.43 11.91 0.00
N LEU A 214 -14.69 11.09 -0.76
CA LEU A 214 -13.42 10.51 -0.35
C LEU A 214 -12.29 11.42 -0.81
N PHE A 215 -11.33 11.68 0.07
CA PHE A 215 -10.18 12.51 -0.25
C PHE A 215 -8.93 12.08 0.53
N SER A 216 -7.75 12.41 0.02
CA SER A 216 -6.48 12.16 0.68
C SER A 216 -6.14 13.28 1.68
N LYS A 217 -5.35 12.96 2.70
CA LYS A 217 -5.02 13.91 3.78
C LYS A 217 -4.24 15.15 3.32
N ASP A 218 -3.65 15.11 2.13
CA ASP A 218 -2.88 16.24 1.57
C ASP A 218 -3.77 17.25 0.82
N GLU A 219 -5.10 17.03 0.76
CA GLU A 219 -6.02 17.97 0.13
C GLU A 219 -6.23 19.24 0.96
N LYS A 220 -6.49 20.35 0.25
CA LYS A 220 -6.75 21.66 0.88
C LYS A 220 -8.09 21.64 1.61
N GLN A 221 -8.08 21.85 2.91
CA GLN A 221 -9.26 21.81 3.76
C GLN A 221 -10.36 22.80 3.31
N ASP A 222 -9.98 24.02 2.94
CA ASP A 222 -10.95 25.03 2.47
C ASP A 222 -11.70 24.56 1.22
N PHE A 223 -11.00 23.87 0.33
CA PHE A 223 -11.58 23.29 -0.87
C PHE A 223 -12.58 22.17 -0.53
N ILE A 224 -12.18 21.23 0.34
CA ILE A 224 -13.05 20.14 0.82
C ILE A 224 -14.29 20.69 1.49
N LEU A 225 -14.14 21.66 2.41
CA LEU A 225 -15.26 22.27 3.13
C LEU A 225 -16.21 23.01 2.17
N SER A 226 -15.67 23.75 1.19
CA SER A 226 -16.50 24.43 0.19
C SER A 226 -17.33 23.43 -0.62
N PHE A 227 -16.71 22.35 -1.12
CA PHE A 227 -17.38 21.33 -1.91
C PHE A 227 -18.47 20.61 -1.09
N THR A 228 -18.12 20.14 0.10
CA THR A 228 -19.03 19.33 0.93
C THR A 228 -20.21 20.11 1.51
N LYS A 229 -19.99 21.37 1.92
CA LYS A 229 -21.09 22.24 2.39
C LYS A 229 -22.07 22.58 1.27
N ASN A 230 -21.58 22.89 0.06
CA ASN A 230 -22.44 23.22 -1.07
C ASN A 230 -23.33 22.05 -1.50
N LEU A 231 -22.86 20.81 -1.36
CA LEU A 231 -23.58 19.60 -1.74
C LEU A 231 -24.26 18.87 -0.56
N ASN A 232 -24.07 19.36 0.67
CA ASN A 232 -24.56 18.74 1.90
C ASN A 232 -24.15 17.25 2.03
N ILE A 233 -22.86 16.98 1.83
CA ILE A 233 -22.25 15.63 1.90
C ILE A 233 -21.13 15.60 2.94
N ASN A 234 -20.79 14.42 3.42
CA ASN A 234 -19.76 14.23 4.44
C ASN A 234 -18.38 13.98 3.82
N PRO A 235 -17.33 14.73 4.23
CA PRO A 235 -15.96 14.44 3.84
C PRO A 235 -15.43 13.25 4.62
N ILE A 236 -14.79 12.30 3.92
CA ILE A 236 -14.11 11.15 4.50
C ILE A 236 -12.65 11.19 4.07
N GLU A 237 -11.77 11.49 5.02
CA GLU A 237 -10.32 11.44 4.81
C GLU A 237 -9.81 10.01 4.95
N ASN A 238 -8.93 9.58 4.05
CA ASN A 238 -8.16 8.37 4.20
C ASN A 238 -6.81 8.46 3.48
N ASP A 239 -5.78 7.92 4.12
CA ASP A 239 -4.44 7.78 3.56
C ASP A 239 -4.24 6.34 3.07
N ILE A 240 -4.36 6.10 1.76
CA ILE A 240 -4.15 4.77 1.17
C ILE A 240 -2.70 4.26 1.30
N PHE A 241 -1.75 5.15 1.63
CA PHE A 241 -0.33 4.82 1.81
C PHE A 241 0.03 4.51 3.27
N ASN A 242 -0.96 4.44 4.17
CA ASN A 242 -0.75 4.11 5.58
C ASN A 242 -0.13 2.72 5.73
N ASP A 243 0.87 2.60 6.59
CA ASP A 243 1.61 1.36 6.84
C ASP A 243 0.75 0.27 7.50
N SER A 244 -0.18 0.66 8.36
CA SER A 244 -1.10 -0.27 9.05
C SER A 244 -2.28 -0.65 8.15
N TRP A 245 -2.00 -1.29 7.00
CA TRP A 245 -2.96 -1.55 5.93
C TRP A 245 -4.32 -2.08 6.41
N GLN A 246 -4.33 -3.16 7.22
CA GLN A 246 -5.57 -3.80 7.67
C GLN A 246 -6.41 -2.86 8.54
N LEU A 247 -5.79 -2.23 9.53
CA LEU A 247 -6.47 -1.31 10.42
C LEU A 247 -6.99 -0.09 9.65
N ASN A 248 -6.17 0.45 8.75
CA ASN A 248 -6.52 1.62 7.95
C ASN A 248 -7.75 1.35 7.08
N ILE A 249 -7.79 0.23 6.35
CA ILE A 249 -8.92 -0.09 5.46
C ILE A 249 -10.20 -0.43 6.24
N LEU A 250 -10.09 -1.09 7.40
CA LEU A 250 -11.25 -1.37 8.25
C LEU A 250 -11.84 -0.10 8.86
N ASN A 251 -11.00 0.82 9.35
CA ASN A 251 -11.44 2.13 9.84
C ASN A 251 -12.09 2.96 8.72
N PHE A 252 -11.48 2.95 7.54
CA PHE A 252 -12.05 3.60 6.36
C PHE A 252 -13.46 3.07 6.07
N VAL A 253 -13.62 1.76 6.01
CA VAL A 253 -14.92 1.11 5.76
C VAL A 253 -15.94 1.46 6.84
N GLU A 254 -15.52 1.58 8.08
CA GLU A 254 -16.40 2.02 9.16
C GLU A 254 -16.98 3.42 8.89
N HIS A 255 -16.14 4.37 8.48
CA HIS A 255 -16.59 5.74 8.20
C HIS A 255 -17.44 5.85 6.93
N ILE A 256 -17.15 5.05 5.88
CA ILE A 256 -17.93 5.13 4.64
C ILE A 256 -19.27 4.40 4.71
N SER A 257 -19.44 3.45 5.62
CA SER A 257 -20.66 2.63 5.74
C SER A 257 -21.73 3.23 6.68
N GLN A 258 -21.39 4.24 7.45
CA GLN A 258 -22.33 5.01 8.29
C GLN A 258 -23.05 6.08 7.44
#